data_ba83aa3bd7a3a5153cc357be2b04170c
#
_entry.id   ba83aa3bd7a3a5153cc357be2b04170c
#
_cell.length_a   1.000
_cell.length_b   1.000
_cell.length_c   1.000
_cell.angle_alpha   90.00
_cell.angle_beta   90.00
_cell.angle_gamma   90.00
#
_symmetry.space_group_name_H-M   'P 1'
#
loop_
_entity.id
_entity.type
_entity.pdbx_description
1 polymer ?
#
loop_
_entity_poly.entity_id
_entity_poly.type
_entity_poly.pdbx_seq_one_letter_code
_entity_poly.pdbx_strand_id
1 'polypeptide(L)'
;MTGSPPTLPPPPLLPRLVGIGSWAIFLALFLASAHFTNFSLQTLAQGIPDFFAFFGKMWPLDWRALPEIGQPLLETLQIAYLGTLFGGILAIPFIFLGSRNTTANPVVMWGVRGFLTLVRSVPDLLYAAICVGILSFGPLPGVVAIVIFTASVLAKLGSETVEAIDPGPLEALQAVGAGRIQQIVYGVVPQIAATMASYVLYIFEINVRASTVLGFVGAGGIGQLLRTYLSFFDYRSTAVLILIVFGVVLLIDAVSSYARSKLI
;
A
#
# COMPACT_ATOMS: atom_id res chain seq x y z
N MET A 1 39.92 -47.99 -30.50
CA MET A 1 38.46 -47.92 -30.54
C MET A 1 38.04 -46.51 -30.11
N THR A 2 37.85 -45.62 -31.06
CA THR A 2 37.43 -44.21 -30.82
C THR A 2 35.93 -44.13 -31.00
N GLY A 3 35.21 -44.29 -29.87
CA GLY A 3 33.77 -44.10 -29.88
C GLY A 3 33.45 -42.60 -30.03
N SER A 4 32.68 -42.20 -31.07
CA SER A 4 32.12 -40.86 -31.21
C SER A 4 31.20 -40.52 -30.02
N PRO A 5 31.26 -39.32 -29.48
CA PRO A 5 30.40 -38.92 -28.35
C PRO A 5 28.91 -39.01 -28.80
N PRO A 6 27.97 -39.41 -27.89
CA PRO A 6 26.57 -39.50 -28.21
C PRO A 6 26.04 -38.12 -28.58
N THR A 7 25.54 -38.02 -29.82
CA THR A 7 24.84 -36.79 -30.28
C THR A 7 23.47 -36.72 -29.61
N LEU A 8 23.23 -35.68 -28.80
CA LEU A 8 21.91 -35.42 -28.22
C LEU A 8 20.87 -35.21 -29.33
N PRO A 9 19.68 -35.82 -29.23
CA PRO A 9 18.64 -35.62 -30.22
C PRO A 9 18.26 -34.13 -30.29
N PRO A 10 17.93 -33.62 -31.51
CA PRO A 10 17.54 -32.23 -31.64
C PRO A 10 16.30 -31.96 -30.80
N PRO A 11 16.25 -30.78 -30.12
CA PRO A 11 15.11 -30.45 -29.27
C PRO A 11 13.83 -30.42 -30.10
N PRO A 12 12.71 -30.91 -29.53
CA PRO A 12 11.44 -31.01 -30.27
C PRO A 12 11.00 -29.65 -30.80
N LEU A 13 10.47 -29.64 -32.04
CA LEU A 13 10.09 -28.42 -32.78
C LEU A 13 8.94 -27.64 -32.09
N LEU A 14 8.02 -28.36 -31.41
CA LEU A 14 6.87 -27.76 -30.72
C LEU A 14 7.23 -26.64 -29.71
N PRO A 15 8.12 -26.85 -28.74
CA PRO A 15 8.48 -25.78 -27.79
C PRO A 15 9.18 -24.59 -28.43
N ARG A 16 9.89 -24.81 -29.56
CA ARG A 16 10.48 -23.69 -30.32
C ARG A 16 9.41 -22.86 -31.02
N LEU A 17 8.42 -23.50 -31.64
CA LEU A 17 7.30 -22.81 -32.31
C LEU A 17 6.43 -22.06 -31.29
N VAL A 18 6.16 -22.65 -30.13
CA VAL A 18 5.44 -21.98 -29.03
C VAL A 18 6.23 -20.78 -28.51
N GLY A 19 7.56 -20.92 -28.35
CA GLY A 19 8.42 -19.82 -27.94
C GLY A 19 8.42 -18.66 -28.96
N ILE A 20 8.56 -18.95 -30.25
CA ILE A 20 8.52 -17.92 -31.30
C ILE A 20 7.13 -17.27 -31.36
N GLY A 21 6.05 -18.05 -31.25
CA GLY A 21 4.68 -17.55 -31.22
C GLY A 21 4.42 -16.62 -30.02
N SER A 22 4.89 -16.98 -28.83
CA SER A 22 4.74 -16.13 -27.64
C SER A 22 5.50 -14.82 -27.77
N TRP A 23 6.72 -14.84 -28.31
CA TRP A 23 7.48 -13.61 -28.58
C TRP A 23 6.84 -12.74 -29.67
N ALA A 24 6.28 -13.35 -30.71
CA ALA A 24 5.57 -12.62 -31.77
C ALA A 24 4.31 -11.92 -31.21
N ILE A 25 3.52 -12.64 -30.37
CA ILE A 25 2.36 -12.06 -29.68
C ILE A 25 2.79 -10.92 -28.74
N PHE A 26 3.84 -11.14 -27.94
CA PHE A 26 4.36 -10.10 -27.05
C PHE A 26 4.78 -8.84 -27.82
N LEU A 27 5.54 -9.03 -28.92
CA LEU A 27 6.00 -7.92 -29.76
C LEU A 27 4.82 -7.20 -30.43
N ALA A 28 3.84 -7.93 -30.92
CA ALA A 28 2.63 -7.36 -31.52
C ALA A 28 1.84 -6.52 -30.50
N LEU A 29 1.64 -7.04 -29.29
CA LEU A 29 1.00 -6.30 -28.18
C LEU A 29 1.80 -5.07 -27.78
N PHE A 30 3.13 -5.18 -27.70
CA PHE A 30 4.01 -4.04 -27.39
C PHE A 30 3.90 -2.94 -28.44
N LEU A 31 4.02 -3.29 -29.73
CA LEU A 31 3.93 -2.33 -30.82
C LEU A 31 2.53 -1.69 -30.92
N ALA A 32 1.47 -2.48 -30.74
CA ALA A 32 0.11 -1.96 -30.68
C ALA A 32 -0.05 -1.00 -29.50
N SER A 33 0.41 -1.38 -28.31
CA SER A 33 0.36 -0.53 -27.12
C SER A 33 1.15 0.77 -27.31
N ALA A 34 2.36 0.68 -27.86
CA ALA A 34 3.19 1.85 -28.16
C ALA A 34 2.50 2.79 -29.15
N HIS A 35 1.83 2.23 -30.18
CA HIS A 35 1.08 3.01 -31.14
C HIS A 35 -0.13 3.71 -30.51
N PHE A 36 -0.95 2.98 -29.74
CA PHE A 36 -2.14 3.54 -29.11
C PHE A 36 -1.81 4.57 -28.01
N THR A 37 -0.67 4.45 -27.32
CA THR A 37 -0.23 5.42 -26.30
C THR A 37 0.58 6.58 -26.90
N ASN A 38 0.77 6.64 -28.22
CA ASN A 38 1.67 7.58 -28.89
C ASN A 38 3.09 7.59 -28.30
N PHE A 39 3.55 6.42 -27.84
CA PHE A 39 4.88 6.29 -27.28
C PHE A 39 5.95 6.53 -28.33
N SER A 40 6.79 7.54 -28.12
CA SER A 40 7.87 7.91 -29.01
C SER A 40 9.16 8.10 -28.22
N LEU A 41 10.17 7.30 -28.55
CA LEU A 41 11.53 7.48 -28.01
C LEU A 41 12.12 8.84 -28.36
N GLN A 42 11.75 9.38 -29.53
CA GLN A 42 12.20 10.71 -29.96
C GLN A 42 11.61 11.80 -29.05
N THR A 43 10.31 11.74 -28.75
CA THR A 43 9.65 12.68 -27.83
C THR A 43 10.25 12.58 -26.43
N LEU A 44 10.53 11.35 -25.97
CA LEU A 44 11.19 11.13 -24.68
C LEU A 44 12.59 11.77 -24.65
N ALA A 45 13.40 11.55 -25.70
CA ALA A 45 14.74 12.13 -25.79
C ALA A 45 14.70 13.68 -25.86
N GLN A 46 13.74 14.24 -26.56
CA GLN A 46 13.52 15.70 -26.62
C GLN A 46 13.06 16.29 -25.28
N GLY A 47 12.37 15.52 -24.45
CA GLY A 47 11.96 15.94 -23.11
C GLY A 47 13.07 15.95 -22.05
N ILE A 48 14.23 15.30 -22.31
CA ILE A 48 15.33 15.28 -21.34
C ILE A 48 15.87 16.68 -21.00
N PRO A 49 16.13 17.58 -21.95
CA PRO A 49 16.54 18.96 -21.63
C PRO A 49 15.49 19.72 -20.81
N ASP A 50 14.20 19.54 -21.12
CA ASP A 50 13.09 20.17 -20.40
C ASP A 50 12.99 19.67 -18.97
N PHE A 51 13.28 18.39 -18.74
CA PHE A 51 13.36 17.80 -17.40
C PHE A 51 14.44 18.52 -16.56
N PHE A 52 15.65 18.68 -17.07
CA PHE A 52 16.70 19.40 -16.36
C PHE A 52 16.39 20.90 -16.18
N ALA A 53 15.79 21.53 -17.19
CA ALA A 53 15.33 22.91 -17.10
C ALA A 53 14.26 23.09 -16.03
N PHE A 54 13.36 22.11 -15.86
CA PHE A 54 12.35 22.12 -14.78
C PHE A 54 12.99 22.08 -13.41
N PHE A 55 13.99 21.20 -13.17
CA PHE A 55 14.74 21.20 -11.91
C PHE A 55 15.51 22.50 -11.67
N GLY A 56 16.00 23.14 -12.74
CA GLY A 56 16.60 24.47 -12.65
C GLY A 56 15.65 25.54 -12.11
N LYS A 57 14.33 25.43 -12.38
CA LYS A 57 13.32 26.35 -11.85
C LYS A 57 13.06 26.17 -10.36
N MET A 58 13.39 25.01 -9.79
CA MET A 58 13.29 24.71 -8.36
C MET A 58 14.43 25.36 -7.54
N TRP A 59 15.50 25.84 -8.20
CA TRP A 59 16.64 26.45 -7.55
C TRP A 59 16.67 27.97 -7.78
N PRO A 60 17.04 28.81 -6.77
CA PRO A 60 17.33 28.47 -5.37
C PRO A 60 16.07 28.11 -4.57
N LEU A 61 16.22 27.21 -3.58
CA LEU A 61 15.16 26.81 -2.66
C LEU A 61 14.61 28.00 -1.86
N ASP A 62 13.29 28.15 -1.78
CA ASP A 62 12.68 29.20 -0.96
C ASP A 62 12.31 28.66 0.44
N TRP A 63 13.27 28.77 1.37
CA TRP A 63 13.08 28.36 2.76
C TRP A 63 12.07 29.23 3.52
N ARG A 64 11.58 30.32 2.94
CA ARG A 64 10.52 31.17 3.55
C ARG A 64 9.19 30.46 3.59
N ALA A 65 9.00 29.41 2.77
CA ALA A 65 7.82 28.54 2.80
C ALA A 65 7.75 27.63 4.05
N LEU A 66 8.85 27.48 4.81
CA LEU A 66 8.93 26.55 5.95
C LEU A 66 7.81 26.72 6.99
N PRO A 67 7.44 27.93 7.42
CA PRO A 67 6.36 28.14 8.39
C PRO A 67 4.98 27.67 7.86
N GLU A 68 4.74 27.79 6.54
CA GLU A 68 3.49 27.38 5.91
C GLU A 68 3.35 25.86 5.80
N ILE A 69 4.48 25.14 5.73
CA ILE A 69 4.53 23.67 5.55
C ILE A 69 4.22 22.95 6.87
N GLY A 70 4.56 23.53 8.02
CA GLY A 70 4.48 22.88 9.32
C GLY A 70 3.09 22.38 9.68
N GLN A 71 2.08 23.23 9.55
CA GLN A 71 0.69 22.90 9.88
C GLN A 71 0.11 21.80 8.94
N PRO A 72 0.20 21.90 7.59
CA PRO A 72 -0.26 20.86 6.69
C PRO A 72 0.48 19.53 6.85
N LEU A 73 1.77 19.56 7.24
CA LEU A 73 2.54 18.37 7.54
C LEU A 73 2.01 17.64 8.77
N LEU A 74 1.76 18.37 9.86
CA LEU A 74 1.14 17.81 11.07
C LEU A 74 -0.23 17.22 10.76
N GLU A 75 -1.05 17.91 9.97
CA GLU A 75 -2.35 17.42 9.53
C GLU A 75 -2.24 16.09 8.77
N THR A 76 -1.26 15.98 7.86
CA THR A 76 -0.98 14.72 7.14
C THR A 76 -0.65 13.58 8.09
N LEU A 77 0.20 13.82 9.09
CA LEU A 77 0.56 12.83 10.09
C LEU A 77 -0.64 12.44 10.97
N GLN A 78 -1.48 13.40 11.34
CA GLN A 78 -2.72 13.15 12.10
C GLN A 78 -3.72 12.32 11.30
N ILE A 79 -3.91 12.61 10.00
CA ILE A 79 -4.75 11.82 9.11
C ILE A 79 -4.25 10.37 9.05
N ALA A 80 -2.95 10.18 8.83
CA ALA A 80 -2.35 8.85 8.76
C ALA A 80 -2.48 8.10 10.11
N TYR A 81 -2.23 8.78 11.23
CA TYR A 81 -2.32 8.21 12.57
C TYR A 81 -3.75 7.78 12.91
N LEU A 82 -4.71 8.69 12.77
CA LEU A 82 -6.12 8.41 13.09
C LEU A 82 -6.68 7.33 12.14
N GLY A 83 -6.34 7.41 10.85
CA GLY A 83 -6.75 6.42 9.87
C GLY A 83 -6.20 5.03 10.19
N THR A 84 -4.94 4.93 10.61
CA THR A 84 -4.33 3.66 11.03
C THR A 84 -4.95 3.15 12.33
N LEU A 85 -5.15 4.01 13.31
CA LEU A 85 -5.71 3.63 14.61
C LEU A 85 -7.14 3.09 14.47
N PHE A 86 -8.04 3.88 13.88
CA PHE A 86 -9.44 3.48 13.73
C PHE A 86 -9.60 2.33 12.73
N GLY A 87 -8.80 2.32 11.66
CA GLY A 87 -8.78 1.21 10.70
C GLY A 87 -8.29 -0.08 11.34
N GLY A 88 -7.26 -0.01 12.20
CA GLY A 88 -6.76 -1.15 12.98
C GLY A 88 -7.79 -1.70 13.94
N ILE A 89 -8.48 -0.83 14.70
CA ILE A 89 -9.57 -1.24 15.60
C ILE A 89 -10.70 -1.90 14.81
N LEU A 90 -11.10 -1.29 13.69
CA LEU A 90 -12.15 -1.83 12.83
C LEU A 90 -11.76 -3.17 12.19
N ALA A 91 -10.48 -3.41 11.94
CA ALA A 91 -9.99 -4.67 11.38
C ALA A 91 -10.17 -5.87 12.34
N ILE A 92 -10.12 -5.65 13.66
CA ILE A 92 -10.12 -6.72 14.67
C ILE A 92 -11.27 -7.75 14.47
N PRO A 93 -12.54 -7.36 14.40
CA PRO A 93 -13.61 -8.33 14.19
C PRO A 93 -13.49 -9.06 12.85
N PHE A 94 -13.06 -8.37 11.79
CA PHE A 94 -12.91 -8.98 10.49
C PHE A 94 -11.73 -9.97 10.41
N ILE A 95 -10.67 -9.77 11.18
CA ILE A 95 -9.55 -10.72 11.31
C ILE A 95 -10.08 -12.07 11.76
N PHE A 96 -10.82 -12.10 12.86
CA PHE A 96 -11.30 -13.34 13.45
C PHE A 96 -12.47 -13.94 12.68
N LEU A 97 -13.37 -13.12 12.13
CA LEU A 97 -14.47 -13.61 11.29
C LEU A 97 -13.99 -14.12 9.93
N GLY A 98 -12.90 -13.59 9.41
CA GLY A 98 -12.29 -14.01 8.15
C GLY A 98 -11.38 -15.24 8.25
N SER A 99 -11.06 -15.75 9.44
CA SER A 99 -10.11 -16.86 9.65
C SER A 99 -10.82 -18.19 9.85
N ARG A 100 -10.29 -19.27 9.24
CA ARG A 100 -10.82 -20.64 9.38
C ARG A 100 -10.70 -21.17 10.80
N ASN A 101 -9.64 -20.81 11.51
CA ASN A 101 -9.34 -21.32 12.83
C ASN A 101 -10.28 -20.77 13.90
N THR A 102 -10.89 -19.59 13.65
CA THR A 102 -11.71 -18.89 14.65
C THR A 102 -13.20 -18.80 14.29
N THR A 103 -13.57 -18.97 13.02
CA THR A 103 -14.96 -18.88 12.55
C THR A 103 -15.52 -20.27 12.27
N ALA A 104 -16.66 -20.60 12.93
CA ALA A 104 -17.33 -21.91 12.70
C ALA A 104 -18.15 -21.96 11.42
N ASN A 105 -18.69 -20.83 11.00
CA ASN A 105 -19.61 -20.79 9.85
C ASN A 105 -18.85 -20.40 8.58
N PRO A 106 -18.66 -21.33 7.61
CA PRO A 106 -17.95 -21.05 6.37
C PRO A 106 -18.65 -19.97 5.54
N VAL A 107 -19.96 -19.81 5.63
CA VAL A 107 -20.70 -18.76 4.90
C VAL A 107 -20.30 -17.37 5.40
N VAL A 108 -20.19 -17.19 6.72
CA VAL A 108 -19.72 -15.93 7.32
C VAL A 108 -18.29 -15.66 6.90
N MET A 109 -17.42 -16.63 6.99
CA MET A 109 -16.01 -16.49 6.59
C MET A 109 -15.87 -16.05 5.14
N TRP A 110 -16.51 -16.76 4.22
CA TRP A 110 -16.43 -16.43 2.79
C TRP A 110 -17.12 -15.10 2.47
N GLY A 111 -18.21 -14.77 3.15
CA GLY A 111 -18.89 -13.47 3.04
C GLY A 111 -17.96 -12.32 3.45
N VAL A 112 -17.29 -12.45 4.60
CA VAL A 112 -16.31 -11.45 5.09
C VAL A 112 -15.13 -11.33 4.12
N ARG A 113 -14.56 -12.44 3.66
CA ARG A 113 -13.46 -12.43 2.69
C ARG A 113 -13.86 -11.79 1.37
N GLY A 114 -15.04 -12.11 0.87
CA GLY A 114 -15.59 -11.51 -0.35
C GLY A 114 -15.77 -9.99 -0.18
N PHE A 115 -16.38 -9.56 0.93
CA PHE A 115 -16.54 -8.14 1.25
C PHE A 115 -15.19 -7.41 1.32
N LEU A 116 -14.22 -7.92 2.08
CA LEU A 116 -12.90 -7.32 2.18
C LEU A 116 -12.17 -7.26 0.82
N THR A 117 -12.35 -8.28 -0.02
CA THR A 117 -11.79 -8.29 -1.38
C THR A 117 -12.41 -7.20 -2.25
N LEU A 118 -13.73 -7.02 -2.19
CA LEU A 118 -14.42 -5.94 -2.90
C LEU A 118 -13.94 -4.56 -2.42
N VAL A 119 -13.87 -4.35 -1.12
CA VAL A 119 -13.34 -3.09 -0.57
C VAL A 119 -11.91 -2.82 -1.05
N ARG A 120 -11.03 -3.81 -1.06
CA ARG A 120 -9.64 -3.64 -1.50
C ARG A 120 -9.46 -3.50 -3.02
N SER A 121 -10.47 -3.87 -3.81
CA SER A 121 -10.41 -3.70 -5.28
C SER A 121 -10.56 -2.24 -5.72
N VAL A 122 -11.07 -1.38 -4.84
CA VAL A 122 -11.20 0.06 -5.08
C VAL A 122 -9.93 0.77 -4.58
N PRO A 123 -9.25 1.56 -5.42
CA PRO A 123 -8.09 2.36 -5.00
C PRO A 123 -8.45 3.35 -3.89
N ASP A 124 -7.55 3.56 -2.94
CA ASP A 124 -7.70 4.49 -1.81
C ASP A 124 -8.02 5.93 -2.23
N LEU A 125 -7.42 6.38 -3.31
CA LEU A 125 -7.69 7.71 -3.90
C LEU A 125 -9.17 7.89 -4.29
N LEU A 126 -9.82 6.84 -4.79
CA LEU A 126 -11.25 6.89 -5.13
C LEU A 126 -12.12 6.98 -3.88
N TYR A 127 -11.76 6.27 -2.80
CA TYR A 127 -12.44 6.44 -1.51
C TYR A 127 -12.32 7.88 -1.01
N ALA A 128 -11.12 8.48 -1.07
CA ALA A 128 -10.93 9.86 -0.67
C ALA A 128 -11.77 10.82 -1.52
N ALA A 129 -11.80 10.65 -2.84
CA ALA A 129 -12.59 11.50 -3.74
C ALA A 129 -14.11 11.41 -3.44
N ILE A 130 -14.61 10.18 -3.21
CA ILE A 130 -16.01 9.96 -2.81
C ILE A 130 -16.29 10.64 -1.46
N CYS A 131 -15.41 10.42 -0.47
CA CYS A 131 -15.56 11.01 0.86
C CYS A 131 -15.52 12.55 0.81
N VAL A 132 -14.67 13.16 -0.02
CA VAL A 132 -14.64 14.61 -0.23
C VAL A 132 -15.94 15.10 -0.84
N GLY A 133 -16.54 14.37 -1.80
CA GLY A 133 -17.83 14.69 -2.38
C GLY A 133 -18.99 14.68 -1.36
N ILE A 134 -18.91 13.84 -0.31
CA ILE A 134 -19.94 13.68 0.72
C ILE A 134 -19.68 14.61 1.92
N LEU A 135 -18.45 14.69 2.40
CA LEU A 135 -18.05 15.35 3.66
C LEU A 135 -17.44 16.75 3.44
N SER A 136 -17.35 17.20 2.19
CA SER A 136 -16.64 18.42 1.78
C SER A 136 -15.11 18.31 1.92
N PHE A 137 -14.40 19.39 1.52
CA PHE A 137 -12.93 19.45 1.60
C PHE A 137 -12.47 19.49 3.06
N GLY A 138 -11.34 18.84 3.34
CA GLY A 138 -10.73 18.85 4.66
C GLY A 138 -10.13 17.51 5.08
N PRO A 139 -9.57 17.39 6.32
CA PRO A 139 -8.86 16.19 6.78
C PRO A 139 -9.78 14.99 7.03
N LEU A 140 -11.06 15.22 7.39
CA LEU A 140 -11.99 14.14 7.73
C LEU A 140 -12.21 13.12 6.59
N PRO A 141 -12.44 13.54 5.32
CA PRO A 141 -12.47 12.60 4.19
C PRO A 141 -11.23 11.74 4.06
N GLY A 142 -10.04 12.33 4.29
CA GLY A 142 -8.78 11.61 4.27
C GLY A 142 -8.69 10.54 5.36
N VAL A 143 -9.09 10.88 6.59
CA VAL A 143 -9.15 9.92 7.70
C VAL A 143 -10.09 8.76 7.36
N VAL A 144 -11.32 9.03 6.89
CA VAL A 144 -12.30 8.00 6.56
C VAL A 144 -11.78 7.07 5.45
N ALA A 145 -11.20 7.64 4.38
CA ALA A 145 -10.62 6.85 3.30
C ALA A 145 -9.51 5.91 3.79
N ILE A 146 -8.60 6.42 4.63
CA ILE A 146 -7.51 5.63 5.21
C ILE A 146 -8.06 4.57 6.19
N VAL A 147 -9.10 4.87 6.97
CA VAL A 147 -9.76 3.88 7.85
C VAL A 147 -10.26 2.69 7.03
N ILE A 148 -11.00 2.93 5.95
CA ILE A 148 -11.55 1.88 5.08
C ILE A 148 -10.42 1.03 4.47
N PHE A 149 -9.42 1.68 3.92
CA PHE A 149 -8.25 1.02 3.34
C PHE A 149 -7.52 0.17 4.39
N THR A 150 -7.13 0.78 5.50
CA THR A 150 -6.39 0.13 6.59
C THR A 150 -7.14 -1.06 7.16
N ALA A 151 -8.45 -0.89 7.45
CA ALA A 151 -9.27 -1.97 7.98
C ALA A 151 -9.30 -3.17 7.05
N SER A 152 -9.45 -2.95 5.74
CA SER A 152 -9.50 -4.00 4.76
C SER A 152 -8.17 -4.75 4.58
N VAL A 153 -7.04 -4.02 4.61
CA VAL A 153 -5.70 -4.60 4.47
C VAL A 153 -5.30 -5.36 5.74
N LEU A 154 -5.45 -4.74 6.92
CA LEU A 154 -5.13 -5.39 8.19
C LEU A 154 -6.00 -6.62 8.46
N ALA A 155 -7.30 -6.55 8.13
CA ALA A 155 -8.18 -7.70 8.28
C ALA A 155 -7.73 -8.88 7.41
N LYS A 156 -7.30 -8.61 6.18
CA LYS A 156 -6.80 -9.65 5.29
C LYS A 156 -5.49 -10.25 5.78
N LEU A 157 -4.48 -9.41 6.07
CA LEU A 157 -3.17 -9.87 6.56
C LEU A 157 -3.32 -10.59 7.90
N GLY A 158 -4.11 -10.02 8.82
CA GLY A 158 -4.36 -10.61 10.13
C GLY A 158 -5.09 -11.96 10.05
N SER A 159 -6.09 -12.09 9.16
CA SER A 159 -6.78 -13.38 9.00
C SER A 159 -5.87 -14.48 8.45
N GLU A 160 -4.96 -14.16 7.54
CA GLU A 160 -3.94 -15.09 7.04
C GLU A 160 -2.92 -15.47 8.12
N THR A 161 -2.52 -14.49 8.95
CA THR A 161 -1.63 -14.74 10.10
C THR A 161 -2.30 -15.67 11.12
N VAL A 162 -3.57 -15.44 11.44
CA VAL A 162 -4.34 -16.34 12.34
C VAL A 162 -4.44 -17.75 11.77
N GLU A 163 -4.53 -17.92 10.46
CA GLU A 163 -4.56 -19.26 9.85
C GLU A 163 -3.20 -19.98 9.88
N ALA A 164 -2.12 -19.24 10.01
CA ALA A 164 -0.75 -19.76 10.01
C ALA A 164 -0.18 -20.08 11.41
N ILE A 165 -0.96 -19.87 12.49
CA ILE A 165 -0.50 -20.16 13.87
C ILE A 165 -0.34 -21.63 14.14
N ASP A 166 0.43 -21.97 15.20
CA ASP A 166 0.49 -23.34 15.75
C ASP A 166 -0.89 -23.75 16.31
N PRO A 167 -1.48 -24.87 15.86
CA PRO A 167 -2.75 -25.37 16.37
C PRO A 167 -2.67 -25.92 17.81
N GLY A 168 -1.51 -26.33 18.29
CA GLY A 168 -1.31 -27.00 19.58
C GLY A 168 -1.94 -26.24 20.77
N PRO A 169 -1.70 -24.94 20.96
CA PRO A 169 -2.34 -24.15 22.02
C PRO A 169 -3.85 -24.11 21.92
N LEU A 170 -4.42 -24.09 20.70
CA LEU A 170 -5.86 -24.11 20.48
C LEU A 170 -6.46 -25.47 20.87
N GLU A 171 -5.82 -26.57 20.45
CA GLU A 171 -6.24 -27.93 20.77
C GLU A 171 -6.21 -28.19 22.28
N ALA A 172 -5.16 -27.72 22.96
CA ALA A 172 -5.06 -27.81 24.42
C ALA A 172 -6.20 -27.06 25.14
N LEU A 173 -6.53 -25.84 24.68
CA LEU A 173 -7.65 -25.05 25.21
C LEU A 173 -9.01 -25.72 24.95
N GLN A 174 -9.16 -26.35 23.78
CA GLN A 174 -10.38 -27.12 23.45
C GLN A 174 -10.52 -28.35 24.37
N ALA A 175 -9.44 -29.07 24.64
CA ALA A 175 -9.47 -30.25 25.50
C ALA A 175 -9.90 -29.95 26.93
N VAL A 176 -9.63 -28.75 27.44
CA VAL A 176 -10.09 -28.31 28.79
C VAL A 176 -11.47 -27.59 28.76
N GLY A 177 -12.14 -27.59 27.59
CA GLY A 177 -13.48 -27.02 27.45
C GLY A 177 -13.55 -25.50 27.33
N ALA A 178 -12.44 -24.84 26.95
CA ALA A 178 -12.41 -23.38 26.78
C ALA A 178 -13.37 -22.92 25.65
N GLY A 179 -14.14 -21.87 25.94
CA GLY A 179 -15.02 -21.24 24.96
C GLY A 179 -14.22 -20.50 23.86
N ARG A 180 -14.87 -20.18 22.74
CA ARG A 180 -14.22 -19.55 21.58
C ARG A 180 -13.48 -18.26 21.89
N ILE A 181 -14.07 -17.38 22.69
CA ILE A 181 -13.42 -16.13 23.08
C ILE A 181 -12.16 -16.42 23.88
N GLN A 182 -12.17 -17.40 24.78
CA GLN A 182 -11.00 -17.82 25.53
C GLN A 182 -9.90 -18.40 24.62
N GLN A 183 -10.28 -19.22 23.63
CA GLN A 183 -9.35 -19.73 22.61
C GLN A 183 -8.69 -18.59 21.81
N ILE A 184 -9.46 -17.58 21.42
CA ILE A 184 -8.93 -16.40 20.71
C ILE A 184 -7.97 -15.63 21.62
N VAL A 185 -8.40 -15.28 22.83
CA VAL A 185 -7.61 -14.41 23.73
C VAL A 185 -6.34 -15.09 24.22
N TYR A 186 -6.40 -16.36 24.56
CA TYR A 186 -5.27 -17.08 25.18
C TYR A 186 -4.49 -17.97 24.20
N GLY A 187 -5.11 -18.40 23.11
CA GLY A 187 -4.48 -19.28 22.13
C GLY A 187 -4.01 -18.53 20.87
N VAL A 188 -4.79 -17.59 20.34
CA VAL A 188 -4.49 -16.91 19.06
C VAL A 188 -3.73 -15.62 19.29
N VAL A 189 -4.29 -14.70 20.10
CA VAL A 189 -3.73 -13.33 20.27
C VAL A 189 -2.26 -13.33 20.66
N PRO A 190 -1.78 -14.14 21.62
CA PRO A 190 -0.37 -14.14 22.00
C PRO A 190 0.57 -14.52 20.85
N GLN A 191 0.12 -15.42 19.97
CA GLN A 191 0.93 -15.89 18.84
C GLN A 191 1.04 -14.84 17.72
N ILE A 192 0.00 -14.03 17.51
CA ILE A 192 -0.05 -13.06 16.40
C ILE A 192 0.34 -11.64 16.81
N ALA A 193 0.38 -11.32 18.11
CA ALA A 193 0.50 -9.95 18.60
C ALA A 193 1.71 -9.19 18.05
N ALA A 194 2.89 -9.81 18.03
CA ALA A 194 4.11 -9.20 17.50
C ALA A 194 4.00 -8.93 16.00
N THR A 195 3.50 -9.90 15.23
CA THR A 195 3.28 -9.78 13.79
C THR A 195 2.24 -8.70 13.47
N MET A 196 1.13 -8.66 14.23
CA MET A 196 0.09 -7.63 14.05
C MET A 196 0.62 -6.23 14.36
N ALA A 197 1.41 -6.07 15.43
CA ALA A 197 2.06 -4.80 15.74
C ALA A 197 3.01 -4.36 14.61
N SER A 198 3.75 -5.29 14.04
CA SER A 198 4.61 -5.05 12.87
C SER A 198 3.80 -4.59 11.64
N TYR A 199 2.65 -5.21 11.37
CA TYR A 199 1.76 -4.81 10.27
C TYR A 199 1.17 -3.42 10.49
N VAL A 200 0.75 -3.08 11.72
CA VAL A 200 0.23 -1.74 12.04
C VAL A 200 1.28 -0.67 11.77
N LEU A 201 2.53 -0.87 12.20
CA LEU A 201 3.63 0.05 11.92
C LEU A 201 3.90 0.19 10.41
N TYR A 202 3.92 -0.92 9.67
CA TYR A 202 4.10 -0.92 8.22
C TYR A 202 2.97 -0.18 7.50
N ILE A 203 1.72 -0.39 7.90
CA ILE A 203 0.57 0.28 7.30
C ILE A 203 0.54 1.76 7.67
N PHE A 204 0.95 2.13 8.88
CA PHE A 204 1.11 3.54 9.25
C PHE A 204 2.09 4.25 8.31
N GLU A 205 3.24 3.65 8.01
CA GLU A 205 4.22 4.19 7.06
C GLU A 205 3.62 4.37 5.65
N ILE A 206 2.85 3.38 5.17
CA ILE A 206 2.14 3.48 3.89
C ILE A 206 1.11 4.61 3.94
N ASN A 207 0.36 4.74 5.02
CA ASN A 207 -0.69 5.74 5.19
C ASN A 207 -0.14 7.17 5.24
N VAL A 208 1.06 7.40 5.76
CA VAL A 208 1.72 8.72 5.70
C VAL A 208 1.98 9.14 4.26
N ARG A 209 2.45 8.21 3.43
CA ARG A 209 2.65 8.46 2.00
C ARG A 209 1.32 8.64 1.26
N ALA A 210 0.35 7.77 1.55
CA ALA A 210 -0.98 7.85 0.95
C ALA A 210 -1.67 9.18 1.30
N SER A 211 -1.65 9.64 2.57
CA SER A 211 -2.29 10.88 2.98
C SER A 211 -1.73 12.12 2.24
N THR A 212 -0.44 12.10 1.88
CA THR A 212 0.15 13.13 1.02
C THR A 212 -0.53 13.17 -0.35
N VAL A 213 -0.81 12.01 -0.96
CA VAL A 213 -1.45 11.92 -2.27
C VAL A 213 -2.95 12.25 -2.17
N LEU A 214 -3.63 11.82 -1.11
CA LEU A 214 -5.06 12.11 -0.89
C LEU A 214 -5.35 13.61 -0.79
N GLY A 215 -4.40 14.41 -0.34
CA GLY A 215 -4.50 15.87 -0.33
C GLY A 215 -4.73 16.51 -1.70
N PHE A 216 -4.29 15.87 -2.80
CA PHE A 216 -4.55 16.37 -4.17
C PHE A 216 -6.04 16.38 -4.54
N VAL A 217 -6.82 15.46 -3.98
CA VAL A 217 -8.28 15.40 -4.19
C VAL A 217 -9.05 16.22 -3.15
N GLY A 218 -8.34 16.95 -2.27
CA GLY A 218 -8.97 17.82 -1.27
C GLY A 218 -9.22 17.16 0.09
N ALA A 219 -8.57 16.05 0.36
CA ALA A 219 -8.64 15.34 1.65
C ALA A 219 -7.69 15.91 2.73
N GLY A 220 -7.31 17.19 2.62
CA GLY A 220 -6.47 17.90 3.59
C GLY A 220 -4.98 17.61 3.50
N GLY A 221 -4.24 18.14 4.47
CA GLY A 221 -2.82 17.87 4.64
C GLY A 221 -1.90 18.51 3.60
N ILE A 222 -0.65 18.01 3.57
CA ILE A 222 0.43 18.59 2.76
C ILE A 222 0.19 18.49 1.26
N GLY A 223 -0.59 17.49 0.81
CA GLY A 223 -0.92 17.33 -0.61
C GLY A 223 -1.76 18.47 -1.16
N GLN A 224 -2.61 19.08 -0.34
CA GLN A 224 -3.38 20.27 -0.73
C GLN A 224 -2.45 21.49 -0.90
N LEU A 225 -1.48 21.69 -0.02
CA LEU A 225 -0.48 22.74 -0.14
C LEU A 225 0.40 22.52 -1.39
N LEU A 226 0.83 21.29 -1.63
CA LEU A 226 1.58 20.93 -2.84
C LEU A 226 0.80 21.27 -4.11
N ARG A 227 -0.49 20.92 -4.16
CA ARG A 227 -1.38 21.29 -5.28
C ARG A 227 -1.46 22.80 -5.47
N THR A 228 -1.54 23.56 -4.36
CA THR A 228 -1.58 25.03 -4.38
C THR A 228 -0.31 25.59 -4.99
N TYR A 229 0.87 25.22 -4.50
CA TYR A 229 2.14 25.69 -5.04
C TYR A 229 2.32 25.36 -6.53
N LEU A 230 1.95 24.15 -6.94
CA LEU A 230 1.99 23.75 -8.36
C LEU A 230 1.03 24.56 -9.21
N SER A 231 -0.16 24.89 -8.71
CA SER A 231 -1.16 25.69 -9.43
C SER A 231 -0.70 27.14 -9.64
N PHE A 232 0.11 27.67 -8.73
CA PHE A 232 0.71 29.00 -8.84
C PHE A 232 2.10 29.00 -9.49
N PHE A 233 2.58 27.82 -9.99
CA PHE A 233 3.90 27.68 -10.58
C PHE A 233 5.05 28.05 -9.64
N ASP A 234 4.82 27.96 -8.32
CA ASP A 234 5.84 28.20 -7.32
C ASP A 234 6.69 26.94 -7.10
N TYR A 235 7.59 26.71 -8.04
CA TYR A 235 8.45 25.52 -8.02
C TYR A 235 9.51 25.56 -6.91
N ARG A 236 9.88 26.76 -6.40
CA ARG A 236 10.88 26.89 -5.36
C ARG A 236 10.35 26.45 -4.01
N SER A 237 9.16 26.89 -3.64
CA SER A 237 8.46 26.43 -2.44
C SER A 237 8.03 24.96 -2.56
N THR A 238 7.64 24.53 -3.76
CA THR A 238 7.37 23.12 -4.06
C THR A 238 8.56 22.22 -3.75
N ALA A 239 9.77 22.63 -4.15
CA ALA A 239 10.99 21.87 -3.90
C ALA A 239 11.27 21.72 -2.40
N VAL A 240 11.13 22.79 -1.62
CA VAL A 240 11.28 22.74 -0.15
C VAL A 240 10.26 21.79 0.47
N LEU A 241 9.00 21.89 0.05
CA LEU A 241 7.93 21.01 0.53
C LEU A 241 8.26 19.54 0.26
N ILE A 242 8.68 19.20 -0.97
CA ILE A 242 9.05 17.82 -1.34
C ILE A 242 10.22 17.32 -0.49
N LEU A 243 11.25 18.13 -0.27
CA LEU A 243 12.40 17.76 0.56
C LEU A 243 12.00 17.49 2.01
N ILE A 244 11.12 18.32 2.59
CA ILE A 244 10.62 18.13 3.95
C ILE A 244 9.80 16.85 4.07
N VAL A 245 8.86 16.63 3.15
CA VAL A 245 8.06 15.39 3.11
C VAL A 245 8.96 14.17 2.99
N PHE A 246 9.94 14.22 2.09
CA PHE A 246 10.91 13.15 1.91
C PHE A 246 11.70 12.87 3.20
N GLY A 247 12.21 13.92 3.87
CA GLY A 247 12.91 13.76 5.13
C GLY A 247 12.05 13.16 6.24
N VAL A 248 10.79 13.59 6.35
CA VAL A 248 9.84 13.04 7.35
C VAL A 248 9.49 11.60 7.05
N VAL A 249 9.24 11.25 5.78
CA VAL A 249 8.97 9.86 5.39
C VAL A 249 10.17 8.96 5.71
N LEU A 250 11.40 9.39 5.40
CA LEU A 250 12.62 8.64 5.76
C LEU A 250 12.76 8.45 7.27
N LEU A 251 12.46 9.49 8.05
CA LEU A 251 12.51 9.40 9.52
C LEU A 251 11.49 8.38 10.05
N ILE A 252 10.26 8.43 9.55
CA ILE A 252 9.19 7.50 9.93
C ILE A 252 9.55 6.07 9.54
N ASP A 253 10.08 5.85 8.33
CA ASP A 253 10.53 4.54 7.88
C ASP A 253 11.65 3.98 8.78
N ALA A 254 12.65 4.79 9.09
CA ALA A 254 13.74 4.41 9.99
C ALA A 254 13.23 4.04 11.39
N VAL A 255 12.35 4.86 11.98
CA VAL A 255 11.76 4.60 13.31
C VAL A 255 10.89 3.34 13.29
N SER A 256 10.03 3.19 12.29
CA SER A 256 9.16 2.02 12.12
C SER A 256 9.98 0.74 11.91
N SER A 257 11.02 0.78 11.08
CA SER A 257 11.91 -0.35 10.85
C SER A 257 12.66 -0.75 12.12
N TYR A 258 13.17 0.22 12.87
CA TYR A 258 13.81 -0.05 14.16
C TYR A 258 12.82 -0.67 15.17
N ALA A 259 11.60 -0.14 15.25
CA ALA A 259 10.56 -0.70 16.13
C ALA A 259 10.20 -2.14 15.74
N ARG A 260 10.01 -2.41 14.42
CA ARG A 260 9.73 -3.78 13.91
C ARG A 260 10.86 -4.76 14.24
N SER A 261 12.12 -4.37 14.13
CA SER A 261 13.26 -5.23 14.43
C SER A 261 13.37 -5.63 15.92
N LYS A 262 12.61 -5.00 16.81
CA LYS A 262 12.53 -5.33 18.23
C LYS A 262 11.32 -6.22 18.56
N LEU A 263 10.34 -6.31 17.65
CA LEU A 263 9.12 -7.09 17.83
C LEU A 263 9.25 -8.54 17.31
N ILE A 264 10.09 -8.72 16.30
CA ILE A 264 10.37 -9.99 15.63
C ILE A 264 11.87 -10.31 15.78
#